data_ccd65b7616cc4088c81abeaec8d06792
#
_entry.id   ccd65b7616cc4088c81abeaec8d06792
#
_cell.length_a   1.000
_cell.length_b   1.000
_cell.length_c   1.000
_cell.angle_alpha   90.00
_cell.angle_beta   90.00
_cell.angle_gamma   90.00
#
_symmetry.space_group_name_H-M   'P 1'
#
loop_
_entity.id
_entity.type
_entity.pdbx_description
1 polymer ?
#
loop_
_entity_poly.entity_id
_entity_poly.type
_entity_poly.pdbx_seq_one_letter_code
_entity_poly.pdbx_strand_id
1 'polypeptide(L)'
;MKKIYNYLLMIVCLLIICSCNDEWKDEQYNQYISFKAPVDSKGCTQINVRYKKDGKTSYKLPVIVSGSTMNEKDLNIHFAVDPDTLDIFNIERFNTRTELFYEELPSEYYSFSETLQIPAGDCVGLLDVDFSLKDLDMVEKWILPITVTDDPSYNYQSNLRKHYRKALLRIMPFNDFSGSYSTTAMKTYFYDSDKNETVGDAMVANTRTAYVVNDSTVFFLCRLNG
;
A
#
# COMPACT_ATOMS: atom_id res chain seq x y z
N MET A 1 17.69 -66.33 -16.87
CA MET A 1 16.91 -65.57 -15.88
C MET A 1 17.45 -64.16 -15.62
N LYS A 2 18.77 -63.92 -15.37
CA LYS A 2 19.35 -62.59 -15.12
C LYS A 2 19.11 -61.56 -16.25
N LYS A 3 19.17 -61.99 -17.52
CA LYS A 3 18.96 -61.06 -18.65
C LYS A 3 17.49 -60.54 -18.73
N ILE A 4 16.54 -61.39 -18.44
CA ILE A 4 15.09 -61.03 -18.42
C ILE A 4 14.81 -60.02 -17.30
N TYR A 5 15.46 -60.19 -16.17
CA TYR A 5 15.31 -59.25 -15.02
C TYR A 5 15.87 -57.86 -15.36
N ASN A 6 16.98 -57.80 -16.07
CA ASN A 6 17.57 -56.51 -16.51
C ASN A 6 16.69 -55.82 -17.54
N TYR A 7 16.06 -56.53 -18.47
CA TYR A 7 15.12 -55.94 -19.42
C TYR A 7 13.84 -55.45 -18.73
N LEU A 8 13.30 -56.20 -17.75
CA LEU A 8 12.15 -55.82 -16.97
C LEU A 8 12.45 -54.55 -16.15
N LEU A 9 13.60 -54.49 -15.50
CA LEU A 9 14.08 -53.31 -14.75
C LEU A 9 14.21 -52.09 -15.65
N MET A 10 14.78 -52.25 -16.86
CA MET A 10 14.94 -51.18 -17.83
C MET A 10 13.60 -50.65 -18.33
N ILE A 11 12.58 -51.51 -18.55
CA ILE A 11 11.22 -51.11 -18.94
C ILE A 11 10.54 -50.37 -17.79
N VAL A 12 10.69 -50.81 -16.55
CA VAL A 12 10.12 -50.14 -15.38
C VAL A 12 10.76 -48.76 -15.20
N CYS A 13 12.08 -48.63 -15.36
CA CYS A 13 12.75 -47.34 -15.33
C CYS A 13 12.29 -46.41 -16.45
N LEU A 14 12.08 -46.91 -17.67
CA LEU A 14 11.54 -46.12 -18.78
C LEU A 14 10.12 -45.60 -18.51
N LEU A 15 9.26 -46.45 -17.90
CA LEU A 15 7.89 -46.04 -17.53
C LEU A 15 7.86 -44.97 -16.44
N ILE A 16 8.83 -44.95 -15.53
CA ILE A 16 8.95 -43.92 -14.48
C ILE A 16 9.39 -42.56 -15.06
N ILE A 17 10.22 -42.59 -16.10
CA ILE A 17 10.70 -41.35 -16.74
C ILE A 17 9.61 -40.72 -17.63
N CYS A 18 8.66 -41.49 -18.15
CA CYS A 18 7.54 -40.97 -18.94
C CYS A 18 6.38 -40.39 -18.11
N SER A 19 6.44 -40.45 -16.78
CA SER A 19 5.52 -39.78 -15.89
C SER A 19 5.91 -38.33 -15.68
N CYS A 20 6.21 -37.59 -16.75
CA CYS A 20 6.23 -36.13 -16.74
C CYS A 20 4.78 -35.67 -16.70
N ASN A 21 4.35 -35.29 -15.53
CA ASN A 21 3.01 -34.77 -15.29
C ASN A 21 2.95 -33.39 -15.97
N ASP A 22 2.18 -33.24 -17.02
CA ASP A 22 1.96 -31.97 -17.73
C ASP A 22 1.07 -31.00 -16.91
N GLU A 23 0.69 -31.41 -15.68
CA GLU A 23 -0.13 -30.61 -14.76
C GLU A 23 0.42 -29.19 -14.49
N TRP A 24 1.73 -28.98 -14.68
CA TRP A 24 2.36 -27.68 -14.51
C TRP A 24 2.16 -26.72 -15.68
N LYS A 25 1.58 -27.17 -16.78
CA LYS A 25 1.33 -26.34 -17.96
C LYS A 25 -0.03 -25.65 -17.93
N ASP A 26 -0.98 -26.25 -17.19
CA ASP A 26 -2.33 -25.74 -17.09
C ASP A 26 -2.49 -24.80 -15.88
N GLU A 27 -3.36 -23.80 -15.99
CA GLU A 27 -3.72 -22.93 -14.89
C GLU A 27 -4.44 -23.73 -13.79
N GLN A 28 -3.83 -23.82 -12.63
CA GLN A 28 -4.36 -24.59 -11.50
C GLN A 28 -5.25 -23.76 -10.58
N TYR A 29 -5.16 -22.43 -10.67
CA TYR A 29 -5.89 -21.49 -9.82
C TYR A 29 -6.56 -20.42 -10.68
N ASN A 30 -7.70 -19.94 -10.25
CA ASN A 30 -8.32 -18.79 -10.90
C ASN A 30 -7.39 -17.59 -10.86
N GLN A 31 -7.20 -16.94 -12.00
CA GLN A 31 -6.45 -15.70 -12.08
C GLN A 31 -7.30 -14.56 -11.53
N TYR A 32 -6.74 -13.84 -10.57
CA TYR A 32 -7.38 -12.68 -9.94
C TYR A 32 -6.49 -11.45 -10.03
N ILE A 33 -7.13 -10.30 -10.18
CA ILE A 33 -6.45 -9.01 -10.11
C ILE A 33 -6.34 -8.57 -8.65
N SER A 34 -5.14 -8.14 -8.26
CA SER A 34 -4.84 -7.72 -6.90
C SER A 34 -3.88 -6.53 -6.89
N PHE A 35 -3.99 -5.67 -5.89
CA PHE A 35 -2.91 -4.74 -5.58
C PHE A 35 -1.78 -5.47 -4.83
N LYS A 36 -0.53 -5.15 -5.16
CA LYS A 36 0.61 -5.46 -4.31
C LYS A 36 0.85 -4.31 -3.34
N ALA A 37 -0.03 -4.18 -2.38
CA ALA A 37 -0.07 -3.12 -1.39
C ALA A 37 0.00 -3.74 0.01
N PRO A 38 1.21 -4.05 0.53
CA PRO A 38 1.38 -4.70 1.82
C PRO A 38 0.85 -3.80 2.93
N VAL A 39 0.06 -4.39 3.81
CA VAL A 39 -0.58 -3.70 4.92
C VAL A 39 0.36 -3.71 6.12
N ASP A 40 0.57 -2.56 6.74
CA ASP A 40 1.35 -2.42 7.96
C ASP A 40 0.56 -2.83 9.22
N SER A 41 1.18 -2.76 10.40
CA SER A 41 0.53 -3.04 11.68
C SER A 41 -0.64 -2.09 11.99
N LYS A 42 -0.77 -1.00 11.26
CA LYS A 42 -1.87 -0.03 11.39
C LYS A 42 -3.03 -0.32 10.45
N GLY A 43 -2.91 -1.35 9.59
CA GLY A 43 -3.96 -1.76 8.68
C GLY A 43 -3.99 -1.01 7.35
N CYS A 44 -2.99 -0.17 7.08
CA CYS A 44 -2.85 0.64 5.86
C CYS A 44 -1.58 0.27 5.10
N THR A 45 -1.55 0.60 3.83
CA THR A 45 -0.32 0.56 3.03
C THR A 45 0.36 1.91 3.12
N GLN A 46 1.44 1.98 3.87
CA GLN A 46 2.21 3.22 4.01
C GLN A 46 3.06 3.44 2.76
N ILE A 47 2.88 4.56 2.09
CA ILE A 47 3.69 5.00 0.95
C ILE A 47 4.52 6.22 1.32
N ASN A 48 5.85 6.09 1.17
CA ASN A 48 6.76 7.19 1.42
C ASN A 48 7.00 7.93 0.10
N VAL A 49 6.65 9.20 0.06
CA VAL A 49 6.77 10.04 -1.12
C VAL A 49 7.65 11.24 -0.83
N ARG A 50 8.63 11.53 -1.71
CA ARG A 50 9.50 12.68 -1.52
C ARG A 50 8.74 13.96 -1.80
N TYR A 51 8.69 14.86 -0.81
CA TYR A 51 8.14 16.21 -1.00
C TYR A 51 9.13 17.04 -1.81
N LYS A 52 8.72 17.52 -2.98
CA LYS A 52 9.50 18.39 -3.85
C LYS A 52 9.03 19.83 -3.71
N LYS A 53 9.85 20.78 -4.14
CA LYS A 53 9.56 22.22 -4.05
C LYS A 53 8.23 22.61 -4.72
N ASP A 54 7.84 21.93 -5.78
CA ASP A 54 6.57 22.15 -6.48
C ASP A 54 5.39 21.39 -5.85
N GLY A 55 5.66 20.61 -4.79
CA GLY A 55 4.67 19.75 -4.12
C GLY A 55 4.26 18.52 -4.94
N LYS A 56 4.78 18.33 -6.15
CA LYS A 56 4.40 17.23 -7.04
C LYS A 56 5.27 16.00 -6.83
N THR A 57 4.62 14.86 -6.69
CA THR A 57 5.29 13.56 -6.57
C THR A 57 4.40 12.46 -7.14
N SER A 58 4.96 11.30 -7.42
CA SER A 58 4.21 10.16 -7.93
C SER A 58 4.58 8.88 -7.19
N TYR A 59 3.64 7.96 -7.16
CA TYR A 59 3.82 6.61 -6.65
C TYR A 59 3.32 5.60 -7.67
N LYS A 60 4.06 4.53 -7.89
CA LYS A 60 3.67 3.45 -8.78
C LYS A 60 3.08 2.31 -7.95
N LEU A 61 1.75 2.17 -8.00
CA LEU A 61 1.05 1.10 -7.29
C LEU A 61 1.06 -0.16 -8.16
N PRO A 62 1.74 -1.24 -7.72
CA PRO A 62 1.78 -2.47 -8.50
C PRO A 62 0.43 -3.18 -8.46
N VAL A 63 -0.04 -3.58 -9.64
CA VAL A 63 -1.24 -4.40 -9.87
C VAL A 63 -0.78 -5.73 -10.43
N ILE A 64 -1.20 -6.83 -9.84
CA ILE A 64 -0.75 -8.16 -10.20
C ILE A 64 -1.91 -9.03 -10.67
N VAL A 65 -1.62 -9.86 -11.66
CA VAL A 65 -2.46 -10.97 -12.08
C VAL A 65 -1.93 -12.21 -11.36
N SER A 66 -2.71 -12.75 -10.42
CA SER A 66 -2.34 -13.98 -9.71
C SER A 66 -2.72 -15.21 -10.54
N GLY A 67 -2.06 -16.33 -10.29
CA GLY A 67 -2.31 -17.60 -10.97
C GLY A 67 -1.08 -18.48 -10.91
N SER A 68 -1.14 -19.67 -11.48
CA SER A 68 -0.01 -20.61 -11.62
C SER A 68 0.69 -20.46 -12.96
N THR A 69 0.05 -19.88 -13.95
CA THR A 69 0.58 -19.62 -15.28
C THR A 69 0.66 -18.12 -15.59
N MET A 70 1.25 -17.81 -16.74
CA MET A 70 1.29 -16.43 -17.25
C MET A 70 -0.11 -16.00 -17.70
N ASN A 71 -0.38 -14.71 -17.61
CA ASN A 71 -1.56 -14.11 -18.19
C ASN A 71 -1.59 -14.31 -19.72
N GLU A 72 -2.63 -14.91 -20.25
CA GLU A 72 -2.77 -15.21 -21.70
C GLU A 72 -3.59 -14.17 -22.46
N LYS A 73 -4.13 -13.16 -21.77
CA LYS A 73 -5.07 -12.19 -22.35
C LYS A 73 -4.63 -10.76 -22.07
N ASP A 74 -4.95 -9.88 -23.00
CA ASP A 74 -4.89 -8.44 -22.72
C ASP A 74 -6.00 -8.08 -21.73
N LEU A 75 -5.63 -7.56 -20.58
CA LEU A 75 -6.54 -7.17 -19.53
C LEU A 75 -6.62 -5.66 -19.44
N ASN A 76 -7.84 -5.12 -19.43
CA ASN A 76 -8.11 -3.72 -19.16
C ASN A 76 -8.74 -3.60 -17.77
N ILE A 77 -7.91 -3.28 -16.77
CA ILE A 77 -8.29 -3.29 -15.37
C ILE A 77 -8.82 -1.91 -14.99
N HIS A 78 -9.93 -1.87 -14.25
CA HIS A 78 -10.61 -0.64 -13.86
C HIS A 78 -10.46 -0.40 -12.36
N PHE A 79 -10.29 0.89 -11.99
CA PHE A 79 -10.10 1.33 -10.62
C PHE A 79 -11.10 2.43 -10.27
N ALA A 80 -11.44 2.50 -8.99
CA ALA A 80 -12.23 3.59 -8.44
C ALA A 80 -11.73 3.96 -7.04
N VAL A 81 -12.07 5.15 -6.60
CA VAL A 81 -11.96 5.54 -5.19
C VAL A 81 -13.06 4.84 -4.41
N ASP A 82 -12.76 4.40 -3.18
CA ASP A 82 -13.68 3.61 -2.35
C ASP A 82 -13.72 4.19 -0.91
N PRO A 83 -14.40 5.32 -0.71
CA PRO A 83 -14.52 5.98 0.59
C PRO A 83 -15.16 5.09 1.65
N ASP A 84 -16.16 4.29 1.26
CA ASP A 84 -16.86 3.38 2.18
C ASP A 84 -15.90 2.42 2.89
N THR A 85 -14.84 1.99 2.19
CA THR A 85 -13.81 1.13 2.80
C THR A 85 -13.01 1.87 3.87
N LEU A 86 -12.74 3.15 3.69
CA LEU A 86 -12.06 3.96 4.69
C LEU A 86 -12.95 4.20 5.91
N ASP A 87 -14.23 4.47 5.70
CA ASP A 87 -15.20 4.67 6.77
C ASP A 87 -15.35 3.42 7.65
N ILE A 88 -15.53 2.26 7.00
CA ILE A 88 -15.58 0.96 7.69
C ILE A 88 -14.30 0.72 8.48
N PHE A 89 -13.15 0.98 7.87
CA PHE A 89 -11.85 0.80 8.50
C PHE A 89 -11.68 1.70 9.73
N ASN A 90 -12.06 2.96 9.66
CA ASN A 90 -12.02 3.91 10.76
C ASN A 90 -12.88 3.43 11.95
N ILE A 91 -14.13 3.02 11.66
CA ILE A 91 -15.06 2.51 12.69
C ILE A 91 -14.51 1.21 13.31
N GLU A 92 -14.07 0.24 12.51
CA GLU A 92 -13.52 -1.03 13.00
C GLU A 92 -12.30 -0.82 13.91
N ARG A 93 -11.46 0.19 13.61
CA ARG A 93 -10.20 0.41 14.31
C ARG A 93 -10.34 1.31 15.53
N PHE A 94 -11.09 2.37 15.41
CA PHE A 94 -11.13 3.46 16.40
C PHE A 94 -12.47 3.57 17.13
N ASN A 95 -13.49 2.84 16.65
CA ASN A 95 -14.83 2.84 17.19
C ASN A 95 -15.42 4.27 17.23
N THR A 96 -15.71 4.80 18.42
CA THR A 96 -16.28 6.15 18.62
C THR A 96 -15.22 7.25 18.73
N ARG A 97 -13.94 6.91 18.65
CA ARG A 97 -12.82 7.87 18.78
C ARG A 97 -12.52 8.55 17.45
N THR A 98 -13.45 9.40 17.02
CA THR A 98 -13.37 10.07 15.70
C THR A 98 -12.14 10.98 15.57
N GLU A 99 -11.58 11.47 16.67
CA GLU A 99 -10.35 12.27 16.70
C GLU A 99 -9.09 11.49 16.23
N LEU A 100 -9.21 10.16 16.11
CA LEU A 100 -8.14 9.29 15.63
C LEU A 100 -8.34 8.86 14.18
N PHE A 101 -9.47 9.17 13.57
CA PHE A 101 -9.80 8.73 12.22
C PHE A 101 -8.75 9.19 11.22
N TYR A 102 -8.62 8.40 10.18
CA TYR A 102 -7.92 8.80 8.98
C TYR A 102 -8.87 9.58 8.09
N GLU A 103 -8.36 10.62 7.46
CA GLU A 103 -9.11 11.46 6.53
C GLU A 103 -8.91 10.98 5.10
N GLU A 104 -9.96 11.03 4.29
CA GLU A 104 -9.84 10.79 2.86
C GLU A 104 -9.08 11.93 2.22
N LEU A 105 -8.07 11.59 1.38
CA LEU A 105 -7.35 12.60 0.62
C LEU A 105 -8.28 13.26 -0.39
N PRO A 106 -8.48 14.60 -0.35
CA PRO A 106 -9.36 15.28 -1.29
C PRO A 106 -8.89 15.13 -2.74
N SER A 107 -9.84 15.09 -3.66
CA SER A 107 -9.59 14.76 -5.08
C SER A 107 -8.69 15.74 -5.82
N GLU A 108 -8.54 16.98 -5.33
CA GLU A 108 -7.62 17.98 -5.88
C GLU A 108 -6.14 17.67 -5.62
N TYR A 109 -5.84 16.77 -4.67
CA TYR A 109 -4.46 16.42 -4.28
C TYR A 109 -3.92 15.17 -4.95
N TYR A 110 -4.70 14.47 -5.75
CA TYR A 110 -4.24 13.29 -6.48
C TYR A 110 -4.88 13.16 -7.85
N SER A 111 -4.23 12.37 -8.69
CA SER A 111 -4.82 11.86 -9.93
C SER A 111 -4.23 10.50 -10.29
N PHE A 112 -5.04 9.64 -10.87
CA PHE A 112 -4.62 8.36 -11.46
C PHE A 112 -5.54 8.00 -12.63
N SER A 113 -5.06 7.10 -13.51
CA SER A 113 -5.90 6.58 -14.58
C SER A 113 -6.94 5.61 -14.02
N GLU A 114 -8.20 5.77 -14.42
CA GLU A 114 -9.27 4.84 -14.06
C GLU A 114 -9.08 3.45 -14.67
N THR A 115 -8.15 3.31 -15.63
CA THR A 115 -7.86 2.05 -16.30
C THR A 115 -6.37 1.81 -16.44
N LEU A 116 -5.97 0.52 -16.39
CA LEU A 116 -4.62 0.05 -16.64
C LEU A 116 -4.66 -1.17 -17.54
N GLN A 117 -3.92 -1.12 -18.64
CA GLN A 117 -3.77 -2.28 -19.51
C GLN A 117 -2.59 -3.15 -19.07
N ILE A 118 -2.84 -4.45 -18.89
CA ILE A 118 -1.81 -5.46 -18.70
C ILE A 118 -1.84 -6.39 -19.92
N PRO A 119 -0.81 -6.37 -20.77
CA PRO A 119 -0.79 -7.21 -21.97
C PRO A 119 -0.71 -8.71 -21.64
N ALA A 120 -1.12 -9.53 -22.58
CA ALA A 120 -0.86 -10.97 -22.56
C ALA A 120 0.65 -11.22 -22.42
N GLY A 121 1.02 -12.18 -21.58
CA GLY A 121 2.41 -12.48 -21.21
C GLY A 121 2.94 -11.71 -20.01
N ASP A 122 2.28 -10.63 -19.59
CA ASP A 122 2.63 -9.87 -18.40
C ASP A 122 1.68 -10.20 -17.23
N CYS A 123 2.26 -10.33 -16.04
CA CYS A 123 1.48 -10.56 -14.80
C CYS A 123 1.55 -9.36 -13.84
N VAL A 124 2.19 -8.27 -14.23
CA VAL A 124 2.34 -7.07 -13.39
C VAL A 124 2.14 -5.82 -14.24
N GLY A 125 1.26 -4.94 -13.79
CA GLY A 125 1.14 -3.57 -14.28
C GLY A 125 1.47 -2.57 -13.15
N LEU A 126 1.76 -1.33 -13.52
CA LEU A 126 2.03 -0.26 -12.56
C LEU A 126 1.00 0.85 -12.78
N LEU A 127 0.14 1.07 -11.80
CA LEU A 127 -0.77 2.21 -11.79
C LEU A 127 -0.02 3.43 -11.27
N ASP A 128 0.19 4.43 -12.13
CA ASP A 128 0.77 5.69 -11.72
C ASP A 128 -0.26 6.51 -10.94
N VAL A 129 0.08 6.87 -9.71
CA VAL A 129 -0.71 7.75 -8.85
C VAL A 129 0.10 9.01 -8.61
N ASP A 130 -0.36 10.12 -9.18
CA ASP A 130 0.29 11.43 -9.04
C ASP A 130 -0.33 12.19 -7.88
N PHE A 131 0.52 12.85 -7.08
CA PHE A 131 0.11 13.67 -5.95
C PHE A 131 0.55 15.12 -6.13
N SER A 132 -0.32 16.04 -5.72
CA SER A 132 -0.06 17.48 -5.63
C SER A 132 -0.21 17.91 -4.18
N LEU A 133 0.85 17.74 -3.38
CA LEU A 133 0.81 17.91 -1.92
C LEU A 133 0.98 19.37 -1.45
N LYS A 134 1.06 20.30 -2.39
CA LYS A 134 1.18 21.72 -2.06
C LYS A 134 -0.09 22.20 -1.36
N ASP A 135 0.09 22.92 -0.26
CA ASP A 135 -0.99 23.49 0.57
C ASP A 135 -1.88 22.45 1.29
N LEU A 136 -1.51 21.16 1.22
CA LEU A 136 -2.15 20.11 2.01
C LEU A 136 -1.70 20.21 3.48
N ASP A 137 -2.65 20.10 4.41
CA ASP A 137 -2.31 20.04 5.84
C ASP A 137 -1.61 18.71 6.16
N MET A 138 -0.32 18.79 6.46
CA MET A 138 0.53 17.62 6.75
C MET A 138 0.38 17.10 8.19
N VAL A 139 -0.42 17.74 9.02
CA VAL A 139 -0.74 17.26 10.38
C VAL A 139 -1.77 16.13 10.32
N GLU A 140 -2.67 16.19 9.35
CA GLU A 140 -3.71 15.20 9.15
C GLU A 140 -3.16 13.88 8.57
N LYS A 141 -3.91 12.82 8.80
CA LYS A 141 -3.52 11.45 8.41
C LYS A 141 -4.25 11.06 7.12
N TRP A 142 -3.79 11.57 6.01
CA TRP A 142 -4.40 11.35 4.71
C TRP A 142 -4.27 9.93 4.20
N ILE A 143 -5.38 9.38 3.73
CA ILE A 143 -5.46 8.09 3.02
C ILE A 143 -6.15 8.28 1.69
N LEU A 144 -5.60 7.67 0.64
CA LEU A 144 -6.26 7.47 -0.63
C LEU A 144 -6.78 6.03 -0.70
N PRO A 145 -8.10 5.81 -0.59
CA PRO A 145 -8.71 4.49 -0.73
C PRO A 145 -8.93 4.17 -2.19
N ILE A 146 -8.31 3.11 -2.71
CA ILE A 146 -8.46 2.66 -4.10
C ILE A 146 -8.95 1.22 -4.13
N THR A 147 -9.86 0.90 -5.02
CA THR A 147 -10.36 -0.46 -5.28
C THR A 147 -10.21 -0.85 -6.75
N VAL A 148 -9.95 -2.14 -6.99
CA VAL A 148 -10.18 -2.75 -8.31
C VAL A 148 -11.68 -2.99 -8.45
N THR A 149 -12.29 -2.46 -9.50
CA THR A 149 -13.72 -2.65 -9.73
C THR A 149 -13.99 -3.99 -10.42
N ASP A 150 -15.16 -4.56 -10.18
CA ASP A 150 -15.66 -5.74 -10.87
C ASP A 150 -16.97 -5.41 -11.59
N ASP A 151 -17.09 -5.93 -12.81
CA ASP A 151 -18.31 -5.92 -13.57
C ASP A 151 -18.40 -7.22 -14.39
N PRO A 152 -19.59 -7.83 -14.55
CA PRO A 152 -19.74 -9.04 -15.36
C PRO A 152 -19.29 -8.91 -16.81
N SER A 153 -19.18 -7.69 -17.35
CA SER A 153 -18.68 -7.41 -18.70
C SER A 153 -17.16 -7.41 -18.80
N TYR A 154 -16.43 -7.38 -17.66
CA TYR A 154 -14.97 -7.35 -17.66
C TYR A 154 -14.40 -8.74 -17.94
N ASN A 155 -13.24 -8.79 -18.59
CA ASN A 155 -12.53 -10.02 -18.92
C ASN A 155 -11.59 -10.49 -17.80
N TYR A 156 -11.73 -9.95 -16.59
CA TYR A 156 -10.99 -10.32 -15.38
C TYR A 156 -11.94 -10.39 -14.18
N GLN A 157 -11.41 -10.91 -13.08
CA GLN A 157 -12.05 -10.89 -11.76
C GLN A 157 -11.10 -10.30 -10.74
N SER A 158 -11.59 -9.46 -9.83
CA SER A 158 -10.78 -8.98 -8.72
C SER A 158 -10.66 -10.03 -7.61
N ASN A 159 -9.59 -9.97 -6.84
CA ASN A 159 -9.42 -10.85 -5.70
C ASN A 159 -10.32 -10.38 -4.55
N LEU A 160 -11.29 -11.19 -4.17
CA LEU A 160 -12.29 -10.85 -3.15
C LEU A 160 -11.73 -10.69 -1.73
N ARG A 161 -10.48 -11.05 -1.50
CA ARG A 161 -9.85 -10.86 -0.18
C ARG A 161 -9.63 -9.37 0.08
N LYS A 162 -10.03 -8.92 1.29
CA LYS A 162 -10.05 -7.50 1.73
C LYS A 162 -8.80 -6.70 1.33
N HIS A 163 -7.61 -7.22 1.59
CA HIS A 163 -6.35 -6.51 1.36
C HIS A 163 -5.71 -6.72 -0.02
N TYR A 164 -6.39 -7.42 -0.92
CA TYR A 164 -5.90 -7.66 -2.27
C TYR A 164 -6.65 -6.83 -3.31
N ARG A 165 -7.97 -6.74 -3.16
CA ARG A 165 -8.82 -5.94 -4.03
C ARG A 165 -8.73 -4.45 -3.72
N LYS A 166 -8.52 -4.09 -2.46
CA LYS A 166 -8.61 -2.73 -1.93
C LYS A 166 -7.29 -2.30 -1.32
N ALA A 167 -6.85 -1.08 -1.61
CA ALA A 167 -5.64 -0.49 -1.06
C ALA A 167 -5.97 0.82 -0.33
N LEU A 168 -5.65 0.89 0.96
CA LEU A 168 -5.71 2.11 1.76
C LEU A 168 -4.31 2.73 1.78
N LEU A 169 -4.01 3.61 0.82
CA LEU A 169 -2.70 4.22 0.65
C LEU A 169 -2.55 5.39 1.61
N ARG A 170 -1.80 5.18 2.69
CA ARG A 170 -1.44 6.23 3.63
C ARG A 170 -0.23 6.98 3.13
N ILE A 171 -0.41 8.28 2.85
CA ILE A 171 0.63 9.13 2.29
C ILE A 171 1.54 9.61 3.42
N MET A 172 2.84 9.33 3.29
CA MET A 172 3.89 9.74 4.23
C MET A 172 4.94 10.57 3.46
N PRO A 173 4.75 11.88 3.37
CA PRO A 173 5.74 12.75 2.76
C PRO A 173 7.02 12.78 3.56
N PHE A 174 8.17 12.83 2.87
CA PHE A 174 9.47 13.03 3.48
C PHE A 174 10.31 14.05 2.71
N ASN A 175 11.22 14.72 3.41
CA ASN A 175 12.25 15.62 2.86
C ASN A 175 13.60 15.31 3.50
N ASP A 176 14.63 16.11 3.21
CA ASP A 176 15.98 15.89 3.76
C ASP A 176 16.08 16.14 5.27
N PHE A 177 15.08 16.77 5.87
CA PHE A 177 15.03 17.15 7.28
C PHE A 177 14.02 16.32 8.09
N SER A 178 13.20 15.51 7.44
CA SER A 178 12.24 14.63 8.12
C SER A 178 12.91 13.35 8.61
N GLY A 179 12.36 12.77 9.67
CA GLY A 179 12.86 11.52 10.21
C GLY A 179 12.88 11.50 11.73
N SER A 180 13.49 10.47 12.29
CA SER A 180 13.59 10.30 13.75
C SER A 180 14.87 10.96 14.28
N TYR A 181 14.71 11.80 15.28
CA TYR A 181 15.79 12.53 15.92
C TYR A 181 15.93 12.17 17.40
N SER A 182 17.17 12.12 17.90
CA SER A 182 17.42 12.07 19.33
C SER A 182 17.08 13.43 19.94
N THR A 183 16.20 13.43 20.93
CA THR A 183 15.71 14.64 21.60
C THR A 183 15.94 14.62 23.11
N THR A 184 16.93 13.86 23.57
CA THR A 184 17.26 13.71 25.01
C THR A 184 17.57 15.03 25.70
N ALA A 185 18.12 16.01 24.97
CA ALA A 185 18.39 17.36 25.47
C ALA A 185 17.25 18.35 25.24
N MET A 186 16.19 17.96 24.54
CA MET A 186 15.06 18.83 24.22
C MET A 186 14.05 18.83 25.36
N LYS A 187 13.72 20.02 25.84
CA LYS A 187 12.63 20.23 26.81
C LYS A 187 11.54 21.03 26.13
N THR A 188 10.30 20.55 26.20
CA THR A 188 9.14 21.23 25.65
C THR A 188 8.19 21.59 26.79
N TYR A 189 7.67 22.82 26.78
CA TYR A 189 6.73 23.31 27.79
C TYR A 189 5.45 23.75 27.10
N PHE A 190 4.32 23.62 27.78
CA PHE A 190 3.15 24.38 27.40
C PHE A 190 3.33 25.84 27.79
N TYR A 191 2.78 26.72 26.96
CA TYR A 191 2.82 28.15 27.17
C TYR A 191 1.39 28.69 27.29
N ASP A 192 1.12 29.37 28.41
CA ASP A 192 -0.12 30.11 28.64
C ASP A 192 0.07 31.53 28.17
N SER A 193 -0.55 31.88 27.04
CA SER A 193 -0.44 33.22 26.46
C SER A 193 -1.09 34.29 27.32
N ASP A 194 -2.12 33.96 28.06
CA ASP A 194 -2.87 34.94 28.89
C ASP A 194 -2.06 35.34 30.13
N LYS A 195 -1.27 34.39 30.66
CA LYS A 195 -0.42 34.62 31.80
C LYS A 195 1.04 34.94 31.44
N ASN A 196 1.40 34.78 30.16
CA ASN A 196 2.76 34.96 29.65
C ASN A 196 3.80 34.11 30.40
N GLU A 197 3.44 32.86 30.73
CA GLU A 197 4.29 31.93 31.47
C GLU A 197 4.22 30.50 30.93
N THR A 198 5.21 29.69 31.26
CA THR A 198 5.19 28.24 30.99
C THR A 198 4.36 27.52 32.05
N VAL A 199 3.55 26.57 31.63
CA VAL A 199 2.65 25.79 32.49
C VAL A 199 3.10 24.33 32.55
N GLY A 200 3.18 23.81 33.78
CA GLY A 200 3.52 22.43 34.04
C GLY A 200 4.99 22.07 33.92
N ASP A 201 5.29 20.80 34.04
CA ASP A 201 6.64 20.27 33.93
C ASP A 201 7.10 20.15 32.48
N ALA A 202 8.42 20.16 32.28
CA ALA A 202 9.01 19.95 30.99
C ALA A 202 8.67 18.56 30.41
N MET A 203 8.15 18.49 29.23
CA MET A 203 7.99 17.25 28.49
C MET A 203 9.31 16.85 27.85
N VAL A 204 9.82 15.68 28.23
CA VAL A 204 11.06 15.09 27.71
C VAL A 204 10.74 13.79 26.99
N ALA A 205 11.30 13.61 25.81
CA ALA A 205 11.24 12.36 25.07
C ALA A 205 12.64 12.01 24.53
N ASN A 206 12.99 10.73 24.51
CA ASN A 206 14.29 10.29 24.01
C ASN A 206 14.41 10.47 22.49
N THR A 207 13.29 10.28 21.78
CA THR A 207 13.21 10.43 20.33
C THR A 207 11.94 11.16 19.95
N ARG A 208 11.99 11.96 18.89
CA ARG A 208 10.82 12.56 18.24
C ARG A 208 10.94 12.43 16.73
N THR A 209 9.81 12.29 16.07
CA THR A 209 9.76 12.27 14.61
C THR A 209 9.47 13.68 14.10
N ALA A 210 10.32 14.14 13.17
CA ALA A 210 10.10 15.35 12.39
C ALA A 210 9.26 15.01 11.17
N TYR A 211 8.12 15.65 11.03
CA TYR A 211 7.18 15.51 9.92
C TYR A 211 7.35 16.68 8.95
N VAL A 212 7.07 16.43 7.68
CA VAL A 212 7.21 17.44 6.62
C VAL A 212 6.10 18.47 6.70
N VAL A 213 6.47 19.75 6.50
CA VAL A 213 5.56 20.84 6.14
C VAL A 213 5.68 21.17 4.66
N ASN A 214 6.92 21.29 4.18
CA ASN A 214 7.26 21.54 2.77
C ASN A 214 8.67 21.00 2.45
N ASP A 215 9.27 21.39 1.34
CA ASP A 215 10.57 20.90 0.89
C ASP A 215 11.73 21.16 1.85
N SER A 216 11.64 22.18 2.70
CA SER A 216 12.71 22.62 3.60
C SER A 216 12.29 22.79 5.07
N THR A 217 11.02 22.53 5.38
CA THR A 217 10.46 22.77 6.72
C THR A 217 9.87 21.47 7.27
N VAL A 218 10.08 21.26 8.55
CA VAL A 218 9.52 20.14 9.33
C VAL A 218 8.89 20.64 10.62
N PHE A 219 7.99 19.85 11.20
CA PHE A 219 7.42 20.08 12.51
C PHE A 219 7.55 18.84 13.41
N PHE A 220 7.49 19.06 14.71
CA PHE A 220 7.46 18.01 15.70
C PHE A 220 6.13 18.04 16.45
N LEU A 221 5.50 16.88 16.59
CA LEU A 221 4.34 16.74 17.48
C LEU A 221 4.80 16.67 18.93
N CYS A 222 4.36 17.63 19.73
CA CYS A 222 4.59 17.67 21.16
C CYS A 222 3.33 17.12 21.86
N ARG A 223 3.30 15.81 22.12
CA ARG A 223 2.21 15.15 22.86
C ARG A 223 2.69 14.78 24.24
N LEU A 224 1.75 14.81 25.21
CA LEU A 224 2.00 14.38 26.59
C LEU A 224 2.20 12.87 26.72
N ASN A 225 1.67 12.07 25.78
CA ASN A 225 1.86 10.61 25.71
C ASN A 225 1.88 10.18 24.25
N GLY A 226 2.89 9.41 23.89
CA GLY A 226 3.05 8.79 22.59
C GLY A 226 2.13 7.60 22.37
#